data_d6bec30f7e57275f82d2b6b251c69766
#
_entry.id   d6bec30f7e57275f82d2b6b251c69766
#
_cell.length_a   1.000
_cell.length_b   1.000
_cell.length_c   1.000
_cell.angle_alpha   90.00
_cell.angle_beta   90.00
_cell.angle_gamma   90.00
#
_symmetry.space_group_name_H-M   'P 1'
#
loop_
_entity.id
_entity.type
_entity.pdbx_description
1 polymer ?
#
loop_
_entity_poly.entity_id
_entity_poly.type
_entity_poly.pdbx_seq_one_letter_code
_entity_poly.pdbx_strand_id
1 'polypeptide(L)'
;ARNQQLLLKEECHFNKVVDPAAGSYFIENLTISIATQAWELFLKVEDEGGMLEAVKAGKVQEAINASNKARHDSVSKRKEILLGTNQYPNFNEKAGEKAPVEAKCCCGGNHDNCEKPFATLNFDRAASQFEALRLQTEKSGKRPKAFMLTIGNLAMRQARAQFSCNFLACAGYEVIDNLGFPTVEAGVEAAMKAGADIVVICSSDDEYAEYAIPAFKALDG
;
A
#
# COMPACT_ATOMS: atom_id res chain seq x y z
N ALA A 1 9.74 1.64 -15.87
CA ALA A 1 10.16 0.36 -16.45
C ALA A 1 11.16 0.53 -17.60
N ARG A 2 10.84 1.28 -18.68
CA ARG A 2 11.71 1.43 -19.86
C ARG A 2 13.13 1.95 -19.53
N ASN A 3 13.23 2.99 -18.72
CA ASN A 3 14.53 3.61 -18.40
C ASN A 3 15.44 2.69 -17.57
N GLN A 4 14.88 1.75 -16.82
CA GLN A 4 15.66 0.77 -16.08
C GLN A 4 16.48 -0.13 -17.01
N GLN A 5 15.89 -0.64 -18.09
CA GLN A 5 16.61 -1.44 -19.07
C GLN A 5 17.67 -0.62 -19.81
N LEU A 6 17.38 0.65 -20.10
CA LEU A 6 18.37 1.54 -20.72
C LEU A 6 19.58 1.78 -19.81
N LEU A 7 19.36 2.01 -18.51
CA LEU A 7 20.45 2.16 -17.53
C LEU A 7 21.29 0.88 -17.44
N LEU A 8 20.67 -0.30 -17.36
CA LEU A 8 21.37 -1.57 -17.32
C LEU A 8 22.20 -1.82 -18.59
N LYS A 9 21.71 -1.37 -19.73
CA LYS A 9 22.42 -1.52 -21.01
C LYS A 9 23.51 -0.48 -21.19
N GLU A 10 23.19 0.81 -21.08
CA GLU A 10 24.08 1.90 -21.52
C GLU A 10 25.06 2.34 -20.42
N GLU A 11 24.68 2.26 -19.14
CA GLU A 11 25.52 2.68 -18.02
C GLU A 11 26.20 1.49 -17.33
N CYS A 12 25.43 0.42 -17.03
CA CYS A 12 25.98 -0.79 -16.40
C CYS A 12 26.70 -1.73 -17.38
N HIS A 13 26.50 -1.54 -18.67
CA HIS A 13 27.10 -2.35 -19.74
C HIS A 13 26.85 -3.86 -19.65
N PHE A 14 25.73 -4.29 -19.08
CA PHE A 14 25.42 -5.72 -18.92
C PHE A 14 25.28 -6.46 -20.25
N ASN A 15 25.06 -5.75 -21.35
CA ASN A 15 25.03 -6.30 -22.70
C ASN A 15 26.42 -6.57 -23.32
N LYS A 16 27.51 -6.23 -22.64
CA LYS A 16 28.88 -6.44 -23.13
C LYS A 16 29.43 -7.84 -22.84
N VAL A 17 28.76 -8.59 -21.97
CA VAL A 17 29.09 -9.96 -21.59
C VAL A 17 27.87 -10.86 -21.77
N VAL A 18 28.11 -12.14 -22.06
CA VAL A 18 27.02 -13.09 -22.31
C VAL A 18 26.22 -13.38 -21.04
N ASP A 19 26.91 -13.56 -19.92
CA ASP A 19 26.30 -13.80 -18.61
C ASP A 19 27.07 -12.99 -17.53
N PRO A 20 26.58 -11.81 -17.16
CA PRO A 20 27.25 -10.95 -16.17
C PRO A 20 27.25 -11.52 -14.75
N ALA A 21 26.44 -12.51 -14.46
CA ALA A 21 26.32 -13.15 -13.13
C ALA A 21 26.95 -14.54 -13.06
N ALA A 22 27.51 -15.06 -14.16
CA ALA A 22 28.11 -16.38 -14.23
C ALA A 22 29.17 -16.60 -13.15
N GLY A 23 29.12 -17.78 -12.51
CA GLY A 23 30.05 -18.15 -11.44
C GLY A 23 29.76 -17.57 -10.06
N SER A 24 28.71 -16.74 -9.92
CA SER A 24 28.22 -16.35 -8.62
C SER A 24 27.43 -17.50 -7.99
N TYR A 25 27.96 -18.12 -6.94
CA TYR A 25 27.32 -19.26 -6.28
C TYR A 25 25.87 -18.97 -5.83
N PHE A 26 25.62 -17.76 -5.35
CA PHE A 26 24.28 -17.33 -4.96
C PHE A 26 23.32 -17.30 -6.15
N ILE A 27 23.72 -16.69 -7.25
CA ILE A 27 22.88 -16.56 -8.45
C ILE A 27 22.62 -17.92 -9.09
N GLU A 28 23.67 -18.77 -9.20
CA GLU A 28 23.54 -20.10 -9.75
C GLU A 28 22.58 -20.97 -8.91
N ASN A 29 22.74 -20.98 -7.59
CA ASN A 29 21.86 -21.72 -6.70
C ASN A 29 20.41 -21.19 -6.74
N LEU A 30 20.22 -19.88 -6.78
CA LEU A 30 18.91 -19.28 -6.91
C LEU A 30 18.25 -19.64 -8.23
N THR A 31 18.99 -19.59 -9.33
CA THR A 31 18.51 -19.97 -10.67
C THR A 31 18.05 -21.43 -10.69
N ILE A 32 18.87 -22.34 -10.16
CA ILE A 32 18.52 -23.78 -10.07
C ILE A 32 17.26 -23.96 -9.21
N SER A 33 17.19 -23.30 -8.06
CA SER A 33 16.02 -23.39 -7.17
C SER A 33 14.73 -22.92 -7.85
N ILE A 34 14.79 -21.80 -8.54
CA ILE A 34 13.62 -21.26 -9.29
C ILE A 34 13.24 -22.20 -10.43
N ALA A 35 14.22 -22.69 -11.19
CA ALA A 35 13.98 -23.62 -12.29
C ALA A 35 13.35 -24.94 -11.82
N THR A 36 13.83 -25.48 -10.70
CA THR A 36 13.28 -26.71 -10.10
C THR A 36 11.83 -26.52 -9.68
N GLN A 37 11.51 -25.45 -8.96
CA GLN A 37 10.15 -25.14 -8.51
C GLN A 37 9.20 -24.88 -9.69
N ALA A 38 9.68 -24.18 -10.73
CA ALA A 38 8.91 -23.95 -11.94
C ALA A 38 8.62 -25.26 -12.68
N TRP A 39 9.59 -26.16 -12.73
CA TRP A 39 9.44 -27.49 -13.35
C TRP A 39 8.47 -28.38 -12.58
N GLU A 40 8.56 -28.42 -11.25
CA GLU A 40 7.60 -29.14 -10.40
C GLU A 40 6.17 -28.62 -10.59
N LEU A 41 5.98 -27.30 -10.67
CA LEU A 41 4.69 -26.70 -10.94
C LEU A 41 4.16 -27.07 -12.33
N PHE A 42 5.03 -27.09 -13.35
CA PHE A 42 4.69 -27.51 -14.69
C PHE A 42 4.21 -28.96 -14.70
N LEU A 43 4.97 -29.91 -14.10
CA LEU A 43 4.59 -31.32 -14.00
C LEU A 43 3.24 -31.49 -13.28
N LYS A 44 2.99 -30.75 -12.21
CA LYS A 44 1.71 -30.78 -11.50
C LYS A 44 0.54 -30.40 -12.42
N VAL A 45 0.70 -29.36 -13.24
CA VAL A 45 -0.32 -28.92 -14.19
C VAL A 45 -0.54 -29.97 -15.28
N GLU A 46 0.52 -30.63 -15.76
CA GLU A 46 0.42 -31.71 -16.75
C GLU A 46 -0.29 -32.96 -16.18
N ASP A 47 0.01 -33.35 -14.94
CA ASP A 47 -0.66 -34.46 -14.25
C ASP A 47 -2.16 -34.17 -14.02
N GLU A 48 -2.56 -32.93 -13.96
CA GLU A 48 -3.96 -32.48 -13.82
C GLU A 48 -4.71 -32.43 -15.16
N GLY A 49 -4.10 -32.86 -16.25
CA GLY A 49 -4.68 -32.90 -17.62
C GLY A 49 -4.24 -31.73 -18.50
N GLY A 50 -3.19 -31.02 -18.10
CA GLY A 50 -2.61 -29.90 -18.82
C GLY A 50 -3.29 -28.55 -18.53
N MET A 51 -2.68 -27.52 -19.06
CA MET A 51 -3.06 -26.12 -18.75
C MET A 51 -4.52 -25.81 -19.08
N LEU A 52 -5.06 -26.33 -20.17
CA LEU A 52 -6.44 -26.06 -20.59
C LEU A 52 -7.46 -26.60 -19.59
N GLU A 53 -7.28 -27.85 -19.15
CA GLU A 53 -8.19 -28.47 -18.18
C GLU A 53 -8.03 -27.86 -16.79
N ALA A 54 -6.81 -27.51 -16.37
CA ALA A 54 -6.56 -26.78 -15.12
C ALA A 54 -7.25 -25.41 -15.10
N VAL A 55 -7.25 -24.67 -16.23
CA VAL A 55 -7.97 -23.38 -16.36
C VAL A 55 -9.49 -23.58 -16.31
N LYS A 56 -10.03 -24.59 -17.03
CA LYS A 56 -11.47 -24.90 -16.99
C LYS A 56 -11.92 -25.31 -15.59
N ALA A 57 -11.10 -26.07 -14.88
CA ALA A 57 -11.36 -26.50 -13.50
C ALA A 57 -11.21 -25.36 -12.47
N GLY A 58 -10.68 -24.18 -12.85
CA GLY A 58 -10.48 -23.03 -11.97
C GLY A 58 -9.24 -23.12 -11.07
N LYS A 59 -8.43 -24.15 -11.16
CA LYS A 59 -7.25 -24.39 -10.29
C LYS A 59 -6.17 -23.31 -10.45
N VAL A 60 -5.92 -22.90 -11.69
CA VAL A 60 -4.96 -21.82 -11.98
C VAL A 60 -5.44 -20.49 -11.36
N GLN A 61 -6.74 -20.19 -11.52
CA GLN A 61 -7.33 -18.97 -10.97
C GLN A 61 -7.32 -18.97 -9.44
N GLU A 62 -7.57 -20.10 -8.81
CA GLU A 62 -7.50 -20.26 -7.36
C GLU A 62 -6.10 -19.99 -6.82
N ALA A 63 -5.07 -20.58 -7.43
CA ALA A 63 -3.68 -20.38 -7.04
C ALA A 63 -3.23 -18.91 -7.19
N ILE A 64 -3.59 -18.26 -8.30
CA ILE A 64 -3.28 -16.85 -8.56
C ILE A 64 -4.04 -15.96 -7.58
N ASN A 65 -5.32 -16.19 -7.35
CA ASN A 65 -6.13 -15.39 -6.43
C ASN A 65 -5.67 -15.54 -4.97
N ALA A 66 -5.20 -16.72 -4.58
CA ALA A 66 -4.59 -16.95 -3.26
C ALA A 66 -3.30 -16.13 -3.09
N SER A 67 -2.43 -16.12 -4.10
CA SER A 67 -1.21 -15.30 -4.11
C SER A 67 -1.54 -13.80 -4.08
N ASN A 68 -2.53 -13.36 -4.84
CA ASN A 68 -2.99 -11.98 -4.85
C ASN A 68 -3.51 -11.56 -3.46
N LYS A 69 -4.34 -12.38 -2.83
CA LYS A 69 -4.83 -12.14 -1.47
C LYS A 69 -3.68 -12.01 -0.46
N ALA A 70 -2.71 -12.93 -0.49
CA ALA A 70 -1.55 -12.89 0.39
C ALA A 70 -0.72 -11.60 0.20
N ARG A 71 -0.62 -11.12 -1.04
CA ARG A 71 0.03 -9.83 -1.36
C ARG A 71 -0.74 -8.64 -0.81
N HIS A 72 -2.06 -8.61 -1.00
CA HIS A 72 -2.91 -7.55 -0.41
C HIS A 72 -2.81 -7.52 1.11
N ASP A 73 -2.79 -8.68 1.77
CA ASP A 73 -2.59 -8.78 3.21
C ASP A 73 -1.21 -8.24 3.65
N SER A 74 -0.18 -8.45 2.84
CA SER A 74 1.16 -7.91 3.10
C SER A 74 1.23 -6.40 2.92
N VAL A 75 0.58 -5.87 1.89
CA VAL A 75 0.47 -4.42 1.63
C VAL A 75 -0.34 -3.73 2.72
N SER A 76 -1.48 -4.31 3.13
CA SER A 76 -2.33 -3.74 4.18
C SER A 76 -1.62 -3.64 5.52
N LYS A 77 -0.77 -4.62 5.84
CA LYS A 77 0.05 -4.67 7.05
C LYS A 77 1.39 -3.92 6.93
N ARG A 78 1.63 -3.24 5.83
CA ARG A 78 2.89 -2.55 5.51
C ARG A 78 4.14 -3.46 5.54
N LYS A 79 3.97 -4.78 5.37
CA LYS A 79 5.09 -5.71 5.15
C LYS A 79 5.68 -5.55 3.75
N GLU A 80 4.83 -5.30 2.76
CA GLU A 80 5.23 -4.86 1.42
C GLU A 80 4.95 -3.36 1.29
N ILE A 81 5.99 -2.57 1.06
CA ILE A 81 5.90 -1.12 0.95
C ILE A 81 5.67 -0.74 -0.51
N LEU A 82 4.55 -0.09 -0.76
CA LEU A 82 4.25 0.60 -2.01
C LEU A 82 4.48 2.10 -1.80
N LEU A 83 5.66 2.57 -2.21
CA LEU A 83 6.08 3.95 -2.02
C LEU A 83 5.05 4.93 -2.61
N GLY A 84 4.62 5.91 -1.80
CA GLY A 84 3.59 6.87 -2.16
C GLY A 84 2.15 6.38 -2.01
N THR A 85 1.94 5.10 -1.68
CA THR A 85 0.61 4.48 -1.54
C THR A 85 0.29 4.16 -0.09
N ASN A 86 0.96 3.14 0.48
CA ASN A 86 0.76 2.75 1.88
C ASN A 86 1.85 3.27 2.82
N GLN A 87 2.88 3.92 2.27
CA GLN A 87 3.92 4.60 3.01
C GLN A 87 4.49 5.76 2.19
N TYR A 88 4.88 6.85 2.88
CA TYR A 88 5.39 8.09 2.29
C TYR A 88 4.45 8.69 1.22
N PRO A 89 3.16 8.90 1.53
CA PRO A 89 2.22 9.48 0.58
C PRO A 89 2.58 10.94 0.29
N ASN A 90 2.25 11.39 -0.91
CA ASN A 90 2.28 12.82 -1.23
C ASN A 90 1.03 13.48 -0.61
N PHE A 91 1.25 14.38 0.36
CA PHE A 91 0.17 15.05 1.11
C PHE A 91 -0.70 15.98 0.24
N ASN A 92 -0.17 16.44 -0.88
CA ASN A 92 -0.83 17.40 -1.77
C ASN A 92 -1.42 16.75 -3.03
N GLU A 93 -1.25 15.43 -3.21
CA GLU A 93 -1.74 14.74 -4.39
C GLU A 93 -3.26 14.63 -4.37
N LYS A 94 -3.88 14.91 -5.54
CA LYS A 94 -5.28 14.63 -5.83
C LYS A 94 -5.36 13.52 -6.86
N ALA A 95 -6.07 12.46 -6.53
CA ALA A 95 -6.17 11.27 -7.38
C ALA A 95 -7.35 11.32 -8.37
N GLY A 96 -8.31 12.24 -8.19
CA GLY A 96 -9.60 12.23 -8.84
C GLY A 96 -9.60 12.17 -10.38
N GLU A 97 -8.58 12.76 -11.02
CA GLU A 97 -8.46 12.71 -12.50
C GLU A 97 -7.75 11.45 -13.02
N LYS A 98 -7.05 10.74 -12.13
CA LYS A 98 -6.29 9.52 -12.43
C LYS A 98 -6.99 8.26 -11.94
N ALA A 99 -8.30 8.33 -11.71
CA ALA A 99 -9.09 7.17 -11.30
C ALA A 99 -8.78 5.97 -12.19
N PRO A 100 -8.69 4.77 -11.62
CA PRO A 100 -8.40 3.58 -12.41
C PRO A 100 -9.41 3.51 -13.55
N VAL A 101 -8.90 3.48 -14.77
CA VAL A 101 -9.73 3.16 -15.93
C VAL A 101 -10.21 1.75 -15.66
N GLU A 102 -11.51 1.59 -15.46
CA GLU A 102 -12.11 0.27 -15.43
C GLU A 102 -11.58 -0.50 -16.62
N ALA A 103 -10.98 -1.66 -16.39
CA ALA A 103 -10.44 -2.47 -17.46
C ALA A 103 -11.60 -2.83 -18.40
N LYS A 104 -11.81 -2.02 -19.43
CA LYS A 104 -12.77 -2.34 -20.48
C LYS A 104 -12.26 -3.58 -21.16
N CYS A 105 -13.05 -4.64 -21.11
CA CYS A 105 -12.75 -5.83 -21.85
C CYS A 105 -12.55 -5.50 -23.33
N CYS A 106 -11.51 -6.07 -23.93
CA CYS A 106 -11.18 -5.91 -25.35
C CYS A 106 -12.26 -6.40 -26.33
N CYS A 107 -13.31 -7.05 -25.83
CA CYS A 107 -14.41 -7.58 -26.64
C CYS A 107 -15.59 -6.60 -26.90
N GLY A 108 -15.51 -5.33 -26.45
CA GLY A 108 -16.43 -4.26 -26.85
C GLY A 108 -17.92 -4.44 -26.51
N GLY A 109 -18.30 -5.45 -25.73
CA GLY A 109 -19.68 -5.77 -25.36
C GLY A 109 -20.05 -5.45 -23.92
N ASN A 110 -21.33 -5.20 -23.68
CA ASN A 110 -21.90 -5.10 -22.34
C ASN A 110 -21.76 -6.45 -21.61
N HIS A 111 -21.00 -6.49 -20.52
CA HIS A 111 -20.62 -7.70 -19.79
C HIS A 111 -21.68 -8.32 -18.90
N ASP A 112 -22.84 -7.69 -18.75
CA ASP A 112 -23.85 -8.17 -17.80
C ASP A 112 -24.55 -9.48 -18.24
N ASN A 113 -24.35 -9.90 -19.48
CA ASN A 113 -24.98 -11.10 -20.05
C ASN A 113 -24.01 -12.12 -20.67
N CYS A 114 -22.70 -12.02 -20.44
CA CYS A 114 -21.77 -13.02 -20.95
C CYS A 114 -21.59 -14.13 -19.90
N GLU A 115 -22.18 -15.29 -20.13
CA GLU A 115 -21.87 -16.49 -19.35
C GLU A 115 -20.38 -16.75 -19.48
N LYS A 116 -19.66 -16.57 -18.37
CA LYS A 116 -18.22 -16.84 -18.30
C LYS A 116 -18.05 -18.35 -18.09
N PRO A 117 -17.53 -19.07 -19.08
CA PRO A 117 -17.43 -20.55 -18.98
C PRO A 117 -16.43 -21.00 -17.89
N PHE A 118 -15.65 -20.09 -17.34
CA PHE A 118 -14.66 -20.40 -16.30
C PHE A 118 -14.62 -19.32 -15.23
N ALA A 119 -14.08 -19.65 -14.05
CA ALA A 119 -13.73 -18.68 -13.03
C ALA A 119 -12.77 -17.61 -13.59
N THR A 120 -12.98 -16.35 -13.24
CA THR A 120 -12.12 -15.25 -13.69
C THR A 120 -11.04 -14.92 -12.67
N LEU A 121 -9.94 -14.36 -13.15
CA LEU A 121 -8.88 -13.80 -12.30
C LEU A 121 -9.33 -12.44 -11.71
N ASN A 122 -8.85 -12.14 -10.51
CA ASN A 122 -8.91 -10.79 -9.97
C ASN A 122 -7.82 -9.94 -10.63
N PHE A 123 -8.22 -8.95 -11.41
CA PHE A 123 -7.32 -8.00 -12.08
C PHE A 123 -7.12 -6.72 -11.27
N ASP A 124 -7.15 -6.80 -9.95
CA ASP A 124 -6.86 -5.68 -9.07
C ASP A 124 -5.35 -5.49 -8.88
N ARG A 125 -4.96 -4.26 -8.66
CA ARG A 125 -3.56 -3.91 -8.35
C ARG A 125 -3.36 -3.92 -6.84
N ALA A 126 -2.13 -4.16 -6.39
CA ALA A 126 -1.80 -4.15 -4.97
C ALA A 126 -2.16 -2.81 -4.27
N ALA A 127 -2.20 -1.71 -5.02
CA ALA A 127 -2.58 -0.37 -4.54
C ALA A 127 -4.10 -0.11 -4.53
N SER A 128 -4.92 -0.96 -5.15
CA SER A 128 -6.34 -0.67 -5.44
C SER A 128 -7.18 -0.31 -4.22
N GLN A 129 -6.95 -0.96 -3.08
CA GLN A 129 -7.68 -0.68 -1.84
C GLN A 129 -7.34 0.70 -1.27
N PHE A 130 -6.06 1.11 -1.29
CA PHE A 130 -5.64 2.45 -0.86
C PHE A 130 -6.12 3.53 -1.82
N GLU A 131 -6.10 3.26 -3.11
CA GLU A 131 -6.64 4.17 -4.13
C GLU A 131 -8.15 4.37 -3.94
N ALA A 132 -8.90 3.30 -3.69
CA ALA A 132 -10.33 3.38 -3.41
C ALA A 132 -10.62 4.21 -2.16
N LEU A 133 -9.84 4.03 -1.08
CA LEU A 133 -9.96 4.80 0.15
C LEU A 133 -9.70 6.29 -0.09
N ARG A 134 -8.63 6.64 -0.81
CA ARG A 134 -8.31 8.03 -1.17
C ARG A 134 -9.39 8.66 -2.03
N LEU A 135 -9.86 7.94 -3.05
CA LEU A 135 -10.95 8.41 -3.90
C LEU A 135 -12.25 8.64 -3.12
N GLN A 136 -12.54 7.79 -2.15
CA GLN A 136 -13.70 7.98 -1.27
C GLN A 136 -13.56 9.26 -0.44
N THR A 137 -12.37 9.52 0.12
CA THR A 137 -12.08 10.77 0.85
C THR A 137 -12.25 11.99 -0.07
N GLU A 138 -11.73 11.95 -1.28
CA GLU A 138 -11.84 13.06 -2.23
C GLU A 138 -13.29 13.29 -2.68
N LYS A 139 -14.05 12.22 -2.94
CA LYS A 139 -15.48 12.30 -3.35
C LYS A 139 -16.40 12.81 -2.24
N SER A 140 -15.99 12.69 -0.97
CA SER A 140 -16.79 13.22 0.16
C SER A 140 -16.91 14.74 0.15
N GLY A 141 -16.11 15.44 -0.66
CA GLY A 141 -16.09 16.90 -0.77
C GLY A 141 -15.44 17.62 0.42
N LYS A 142 -15.18 16.90 1.52
CA LYS A 142 -14.48 17.41 2.70
C LYS A 142 -13.25 16.55 2.94
N ARG A 143 -12.07 17.17 2.97
CA ARG A 143 -10.84 16.51 3.36
C ARG A 143 -10.72 16.60 4.88
N PRO A 144 -10.84 15.48 5.64
CA PRO A 144 -10.74 15.53 7.09
C PRO A 144 -9.37 16.02 7.53
N LYS A 145 -9.34 16.87 8.56
CA LYS A 145 -8.11 17.43 9.14
C LYS A 145 -7.70 16.64 10.37
N ALA A 146 -6.53 16.03 10.32
CA ALA A 146 -5.93 15.29 11.42
C ALA A 146 -4.81 16.12 12.06
N PHE A 147 -4.99 16.54 13.30
CA PHE A 147 -4.05 17.35 14.06
C PHE A 147 -3.23 16.46 14.99
N MET A 148 -1.90 16.57 14.91
CA MET A 148 -0.98 15.85 15.79
C MET A 148 -0.78 16.64 17.08
N LEU A 149 -1.41 16.23 18.17
CA LEU A 149 -1.17 16.79 19.50
C LEU A 149 0.09 16.13 20.06
N THR A 150 1.25 16.74 19.78
CA THR A 150 2.57 16.24 20.19
C THR A 150 2.94 16.83 21.55
N ILE A 151 3.17 15.99 22.56
CA ILE A 151 3.45 16.40 23.94
C ILE A 151 4.42 15.38 24.60
N GLY A 152 5.13 15.81 25.63
CA GLY A 152 6.03 14.95 26.40
C GLY A 152 7.38 14.73 25.72
N ASN A 153 7.92 13.51 25.84
CA ASN A 153 9.26 13.15 25.37
C ASN A 153 9.48 13.44 23.89
N LEU A 154 10.48 14.27 23.57
CA LEU A 154 10.72 14.76 22.21
C LEU A 154 10.90 13.66 21.16
N ALA A 155 11.73 12.67 21.45
CA ALA A 155 12.02 11.60 20.48
C ALA A 155 10.79 10.73 20.20
N MET A 156 10.07 10.36 21.26
CA MET A 156 8.90 9.51 21.14
C MET A 156 7.73 10.24 20.48
N ARG A 157 7.42 11.48 20.89
CA ARG A 157 6.33 12.25 20.27
C ARG A 157 6.56 12.48 18.78
N GLN A 158 7.81 12.74 18.36
CA GLN A 158 8.15 12.91 16.95
C GLN A 158 7.99 11.60 16.16
N ALA A 159 8.46 10.48 16.69
CA ALA A 159 8.31 9.17 16.06
C ALA A 159 6.82 8.79 15.89
N ARG A 160 6.01 9.04 16.93
CA ARG A 160 4.55 8.78 16.88
C ARG A 160 3.84 9.70 15.92
N ALA A 161 4.17 11.00 15.91
CA ALA A 161 3.62 11.96 14.97
C ALA A 161 3.95 11.57 13.51
N GLN A 162 5.21 11.25 13.22
CA GLN A 162 5.62 10.82 11.89
C GLN A 162 4.87 9.59 11.42
N PHE A 163 4.70 8.58 12.30
CA PHE A 163 3.91 7.40 11.98
C PHE A 163 2.46 7.76 11.66
N SER A 164 1.82 8.55 12.55
CA SER A 164 0.40 8.92 12.42
C SER A 164 0.16 9.81 11.20
N CYS A 165 1.05 10.77 10.93
CA CYS A 165 1.01 11.59 9.71
C CYS A 165 1.03 10.72 8.45
N ASN A 166 1.99 9.80 8.36
CA ASN A 166 2.06 8.87 7.23
C ASN A 166 0.81 8.00 7.10
N PHE A 167 0.32 7.48 8.23
CA PHE A 167 -0.83 6.60 8.25
C PHE A 167 -2.10 7.29 7.72
N LEU A 168 -2.43 8.44 8.28
CA LEU A 168 -3.64 9.20 7.92
C LEU A 168 -3.56 9.82 6.52
N ALA A 169 -2.38 10.26 6.11
CA ALA A 169 -2.17 10.79 4.77
C ALA A 169 -2.32 9.72 3.66
N CYS A 170 -2.08 8.41 3.96
CA CYS A 170 -2.38 7.33 3.03
C CYS A 170 -3.87 7.26 2.68
N ALA A 171 -4.76 7.67 3.58
CA ALA A 171 -6.20 7.80 3.34
C ALA A 171 -6.60 9.13 2.67
N GLY A 172 -5.65 10.01 2.39
CA GLY A 172 -5.90 11.30 1.78
C GLY A 172 -6.29 12.41 2.76
N TYR A 173 -6.14 12.21 4.08
CA TYR A 173 -6.46 13.23 5.08
C TYR A 173 -5.45 14.38 5.03
N GLU A 174 -5.91 15.58 5.40
CA GLU A 174 -5.04 16.71 5.65
C GLU A 174 -4.38 16.53 7.01
N VAL A 175 -3.05 16.58 7.04
CA VAL A 175 -2.29 16.32 8.26
C VAL A 175 -1.66 17.63 8.74
N ILE A 176 -1.90 17.97 9.99
CA ILE A 176 -1.35 19.16 10.64
C ILE A 176 -0.36 18.68 11.71
N ASP A 177 0.93 18.75 11.37
CA ASP A 177 2.03 18.43 12.26
C ASP A 177 2.56 19.70 12.96
N ASN A 178 3.27 19.51 14.10
CA ASN A 178 3.83 20.61 14.87
C ASN A 178 5.04 20.17 15.70
N LEU A 179 5.74 21.15 16.29
CA LEU A 179 6.96 20.89 17.06
C LEU A 179 6.68 20.38 18.50
N GLY A 180 5.44 20.53 18.98
CA GLY A 180 5.02 20.09 20.29
C GLY A 180 4.48 21.19 21.20
N PHE A 181 3.69 20.80 22.19
CA PHE A 181 3.05 21.68 23.14
C PHE A 181 3.58 21.48 24.55
N PRO A 182 3.65 22.54 25.37
CA PRO A 182 4.07 22.45 26.76
C PRO A 182 3.00 21.83 27.66
N THR A 183 1.72 22.04 27.32
CA THR A 183 0.56 21.52 28.07
C THR A 183 -0.51 20.96 27.12
N VAL A 184 -1.39 20.13 27.67
CA VAL A 184 -2.51 19.55 26.92
C VAL A 184 -3.48 20.62 26.45
N GLU A 185 -3.77 21.62 27.31
CA GLU A 185 -4.73 22.69 27.02
C GLU A 185 -4.24 23.53 25.83
N ALA A 186 -2.96 23.88 25.78
CA ALA A 186 -2.37 24.59 24.66
C ALA A 186 -2.47 23.80 23.34
N GLY A 187 -2.29 22.49 23.41
CA GLY A 187 -2.44 21.59 22.26
C GLY A 187 -3.88 21.48 21.78
N VAL A 188 -4.84 21.37 22.71
CA VAL A 188 -6.27 21.31 22.39
C VAL A 188 -6.76 22.64 21.80
N GLU A 189 -6.37 23.79 22.39
CA GLU A 189 -6.71 25.10 21.84
C GLU A 189 -6.20 25.26 20.40
N ALA A 190 -4.96 24.85 20.14
CA ALA A 190 -4.39 24.88 18.80
C ALA A 190 -5.14 23.96 17.82
N ALA A 191 -5.57 22.77 18.25
CA ALA A 191 -6.36 21.85 17.44
C ALA A 191 -7.74 22.42 17.09
N MET A 192 -8.41 23.03 18.06
CA MET A 192 -9.71 23.70 17.85
C MET A 192 -9.58 24.88 16.91
N LYS A 193 -8.55 25.70 17.08
CA LYS A 193 -8.25 26.84 16.19
C LYS A 193 -7.94 26.39 14.76
N ALA A 194 -7.30 25.25 14.59
CA ALA A 194 -7.02 24.67 13.27
C ALA A 194 -8.27 24.06 12.61
N GLY A 195 -9.36 23.91 13.35
CA GLY A 195 -10.59 23.24 12.88
C GLY A 195 -10.35 21.77 12.61
N ALA A 196 -9.65 21.08 13.52
CA ALA A 196 -9.34 19.66 13.38
C ALA A 196 -10.61 18.81 13.52
N ASP A 197 -10.75 17.83 12.62
CA ASP A 197 -11.82 16.80 12.72
C ASP A 197 -11.34 15.60 13.57
N ILE A 198 -10.04 15.40 13.65
CA ILE A 198 -9.39 14.30 14.39
C ILE A 198 -8.19 14.86 15.13
N VAL A 199 -8.09 14.57 16.42
CA VAL A 199 -6.91 14.88 17.23
C VAL A 199 -6.19 13.59 17.59
N VAL A 200 -4.90 13.52 17.25
CA VAL A 200 -4.04 12.37 17.51
C VAL A 200 -3.02 12.73 18.57
N ILE A 201 -3.13 12.13 19.74
CA ILE A 201 -2.16 12.35 20.83
C ILE A 201 -0.88 11.56 20.51
N CYS A 202 0.25 12.26 20.49
CA CYS A 202 1.56 11.69 20.21
C CYS A 202 2.49 11.95 21.39
N SER A 203 2.79 10.90 22.15
CA SER A 203 3.67 10.94 23.32
C SER A 203 4.42 9.62 23.52
N SER A 204 5.11 9.43 24.64
CA SER A 204 5.66 8.14 25.02
C SER A 204 4.60 7.23 25.67
N ASP A 205 4.87 5.93 25.69
CA ASP A 205 3.92 4.94 26.23
C ASP A 205 3.62 5.20 27.71
N ASP A 206 4.62 5.64 28.48
CA ASP A 206 4.48 5.94 29.90
C ASP A 206 3.67 7.21 30.17
N GLU A 207 3.72 8.17 29.26
CA GLU A 207 3.09 9.50 29.38
C GLU A 207 1.62 9.52 28.92
N TYR A 208 1.18 8.54 28.13
CA TYR A 208 -0.22 8.52 27.66
C TYR A 208 -1.24 8.48 28.78
N ALA A 209 -0.94 7.78 29.90
CA ALA A 209 -1.83 7.72 31.05
C ALA A 209 -2.09 9.11 31.68
N GLU A 210 -1.09 10.00 31.59
CA GLU A 210 -1.17 11.37 32.11
C GLU A 210 -1.92 12.30 31.16
N TYR A 211 -1.65 12.20 29.84
CA TYR A 211 -2.13 13.18 28.87
C TYR A 211 -3.47 12.82 28.21
N ALA A 212 -3.80 11.54 28.08
CA ALA A 212 -4.97 11.12 27.29
C ALA A 212 -6.30 11.56 27.91
N ILE A 213 -6.46 11.38 29.25
CA ILE A 213 -7.69 11.74 29.95
C ILE A 213 -7.92 13.25 30.00
N PRO A 214 -6.92 14.09 30.33
CA PRO A 214 -7.08 15.55 30.25
C PRO A 214 -7.39 16.02 28.83
N ALA A 215 -6.72 15.49 27.81
CA ALA A 215 -6.97 15.86 26.41
C ALA A 215 -8.41 15.53 25.99
N PHE A 216 -8.90 14.35 26.33
CA PHE A 216 -10.28 13.95 26.04
C PHE A 216 -11.28 14.90 26.70
N LYS A 217 -11.11 15.19 27.99
CA LYS A 217 -11.99 16.11 28.74
C LYS A 217 -11.99 17.54 28.18
N ALA A 218 -10.84 18.00 27.71
CA ALA A 218 -10.69 19.33 27.11
C ALA A 218 -11.29 19.42 25.69
N LEU A 219 -11.39 18.30 24.97
CA LEU A 219 -12.01 18.21 23.64
C LEU A 219 -13.55 18.01 23.71
N ASP A 220 -14.06 17.40 24.79
CA ASP A 220 -15.49 17.06 24.96
C ASP A 220 -16.29 18.22 25.60
N GLY A 221 -15.66 19.28 26.06
CA GLY A 221 -16.25 20.47 26.64
C GLY A 221 -16.37 21.60 25.66
#